data_c22f594c316a2f5961fb034bdbb82dd0
#
_entry.id   c22f594c316a2f5961fb034bdbb82dd0
#
_cell.length_a   1.000
_cell.length_b   1.000
_cell.length_c   1.000
_cell.angle_alpha   90.00
_cell.angle_beta   90.00
_cell.angle_gamma   90.00
#
_symmetry.space_group_name_H-M   'P 1'
#
loop_
_entity.id
_entity.type
_entity.pdbx_description
1 polymer ?
#
loop_
_entity_poly.entity_id
_entity_poly.type
_entity_poly.pdbx_seq_one_letter_code
_entity_poly.pdbx_strand_id
1 'polypeptide(L)'
;MTALTVRQVRLRYLTLYGLRWLPTGLTIPVMILLMQERGLTLSQIGLVSTAQGLVVLALELPTGGLADALGSRVVLVTAWAVSLLSLGLFAVADSFALFFLVWALQGVYRALDSGPLDSWYVESTLAADRDADYEPGLGFSGTVAGVTIAGGALLSGGLIALGPVGPVSALTVPVLVAAALQAVALVVLLILLVETGPARGAGALRASVVAAPRMVGQAVGLLRRSRVLLALVSVELFWGFGMVTFESLLPVRLADVVGDPERAAALLGPANSAAWLVSAAGAAATPLLL
;
A
#
# COMPACT_ATOMS: atom_id res chain seq x y z
N MET A 1 -23.65 -0.55 22.33
CA MET A 1 -23.27 -1.03 20.98
C MET A 1 -23.22 -2.56 21.07
N THR A 2 -23.91 -3.28 20.21
CA THR A 2 -23.84 -4.75 20.14
C THR A 2 -22.41 -5.18 19.81
N ALA A 3 -21.87 -6.12 20.59
CA ALA A 3 -20.56 -6.68 20.33
C ALA A 3 -20.50 -7.29 18.91
N LEU A 4 -19.42 -7.05 18.17
CA LEU A 4 -19.24 -7.63 16.85
C LEU A 4 -19.02 -9.14 16.96
N THR A 5 -19.56 -9.91 16.03
CA THR A 5 -19.24 -11.33 15.90
C THR A 5 -17.91 -11.51 15.14
N VAL A 6 -17.20 -12.62 15.35
CA VAL A 6 -15.96 -12.98 14.63
C VAL A 6 -16.12 -12.85 13.10
N ARG A 7 -17.26 -13.33 12.56
CA ARG A 7 -17.57 -13.21 11.13
C ARG A 7 -17.67 -11.75 10.68
N GLN A 8 -18.32 -10.88 11.48
CA GLN A 8 -18.44 -9.46 11.16
C GLN A 8 -17.08 -8.75 11.20
N VAL A 9 -16.23 -9.08 12.18
CA VAL A 9 -14.86 -8.54 12.27
C VAL A 9 -14.06 -8.93 11.02
N ARG A 10 -14.09 -10.20 10.62
CA ARG A 10 -13.41 -10.70 9.42
C ARG A 10 -13.91 -10.01 8.14
N LEU A 11 -15.21 -9.87 7.96
CA LEU A 11 -15.77 -9.20 6.78
C LEU A 11 -15.36 -7.73 6.73
N ARG A 12 -15.39 -7.00 7.85
CA ARG A 12 -14.92 -5.61 7.92
C ARG A 12 -13.43 -5.50 7.59
N TYR A 13 -12.61 -6.39 8.14
CA TYR A 13 -11.17 -6.45 7.88
C TYR A 13 -10.88 -6.63 6.38
N LEU A 14 -11.44 -7.66 5.76
CA LEU A 14 -11.22 -7.96 4.34
C LEU A 14 -11.78 -6.86 3.42
N THR A 15 -12.90 -6.23 3.79
CA THR A 15 -13.44 -5.06 3.06
C THR A 15 -12.48 -3.88 3.12
N LEU A 16 -11.98 -3.52 4.30
CA LEU A 16 -11.02 -2.43 4.47
C LEU A 16 -9.69 -2.75 3.78
N TYR A 17 -9.26 -4.01 3.85
CA TYR A 17 -8.05 -4.47 3.18
C TYR A 17 -8.15 -4.33 1.65
N GLY A 18 -9.28 -4.72 1.07
CA GLY A 18 -9.54 -4.51 -0.36
C GLY A 18 -9.59 -3.04 -0.76
N LEU A 19 -10.30 -2.21 0.02
CA LEU A 19 -10.38 -0.76 -0.24
C LEU A 19 -9.03 -0.05 -0.11
N ARG A 20 -8.13 -0.54 0.75
CA ARG A 20 -6.75 -0.06 0.88
C ARG A 20 -5.96 -0.22 -0.41
N TRP A 21 -6.09 -1.38 -1.08
CA TRP A 21 -5.27 -1.74 -2.22
C TRP A 21 -5.86 -1.34 -3.58
N LEU A 22 -7.16 -1.09 -3.66
CA LEU A 22 -7.84 -0.73 -4.91
C LEU A 22 -7.30 0.57 -5.55
N PRO A 23 -7.08 1.68 -4.81
CA PRO A 23 -6.47 2.89 -5.37
C PRO A 23 -5.04 2.66 -5.87
N THR A 24 -4.28 1.81 -5.18
CA THR A 24 -2.93 1.42 -5.61
C THR A 24 -2.96 0.73 -6.97
N GLY A 25 -3.88 -0.24 -7.16
CA GLY A 25 -4.08 -0.90 -8.45
C GLY A 25 -4.35 0.07 -9.60
N LEU A 26 -5.15 1.11 -9.37
CA LEU A 26 -5.43 2.16 -10.35
C LEU A 26 -4.20 2.99 -10.73
N THR A 27 -3.31 3.26 -9.79
CA THR A 27 -2.16 4.14 -10.00
C THR A 27 -0.95 3.42 -10.60
N ILE A 28 -0.76 2.12 -10.36
CA ILE A 28 0.40 1.34 -10.85
C ILE A 28 0.63 1.52 -12.36
N PRO A 29 -0.36 1.37 -13.27
CA PRO A 29 -0.11 1.46 -14.71
C PRO A 29 0.29 2.85 -15.20
N VAL A 30 -0.04 3.90 -14.44
CA VAL A 30 0.10 5.30 -14.90
C VAL A 30 1.21 6.07 -14.21
N MET A 31 1.66 5.67 -13.03
CA MET A 31 2.48 6.55 -12.18
C MET A 31 3.80 7.00 -12.85
N ILE A 32 4.50 6.10 -13.53
CA ILE A 32 5.76 6.42 -14.21
C ILE A 32 5.51 7.26 -15.46
N LEU A 33 4.53 6.84 -16.27
CA LEU A 33 4.23 7.50 -17.54
C LEU A 33 3.63 8.89 -17.33
N LEU A 34 2.82 9.11 -16.29
CA LEU A 34 2.32 10.44 -15.94
C LEU A 34 3.45 11.37 -15.49
N MET A 35 4.42 10.89 -14.71
CA MET A 35 5.59 11.70 -14.35
C MET A 35 6.41 12.09 -15.59
N GLN A 36 6.57 11.18 -16.55
CA GLN A 36 7.24 11.48 -17.83
C GLN A 36 6.42 12.45 -18.68
N GLU A 37 5.11 12.30 -18.78
CA GLU A 37 4.21 13.23 -19.46
C GLU A 37 4.35 14.66 -18.91
N ARG A 38 4.56 14.77 -17.59
CA ARG A 38 4.80 16.05 -16.89
C ARG A 38 6.26 16.52 -16.94
N GLY A 39 7.11 15.88 -17.75
CA GLY A 39 8.47 16.31 -18.05
C GLY A 39 9.57 15.81 -17.11
N LEU A 40 9.30 14.88 -16.20
CA LEU A 40 10.35 14.30 -15.37
C LEU A 40 11.22 13.33 -16.18
N THR A 41 12.53 13.44 -16.03
CA THR A 41 13.48 12.46 -16.52
C THR A 41 13.47 11.18 -15.67
N LEU A 42 13.93 10.05 -16.22
CA LEU A 42 14.04 8.78 -15.47
C LEU A 42 14.87 8.92 -14.20
N SER A 43 15.95 9.72 -14.25
CA SER A 43 16.79 9.99 -13.08
C SER A 43 16.01 10.73 -11.98
N GLN A 44 15.19 11.71 -12.36
CA GLN A 44 14.32 12.43 -11.42
C GLN A 44 13.24 11.52 -10.83
N ILE A 45 12.65 10.64 -11.64
CA ILE A 45 11.66 9.63 -11.18
C ILE A 45 12.33 8.70 -10.16
N GLY A 46 13.55 8.23 -10.42
CA GLY A 46 14.34 7.43 -9.48
C GLY A 46 14.59 8.15 -8.15
N LEU A 47 14.95 9.44 -8.19
CA LEU A 47 15.15 10.26 -6.99
C LEU A 47 13.83 10.44 -6.20
N VAL A 48 12.73 10.70 -6.89
CA VAL A 48 11.38 10.80 -6.29
C VAL A 48 11.02 9.48 -5.59
N SER A 49 11.22 8.34 -6.26
CA SER A 49 10.96 7.01 -5.67
C SER A 49 11.85 6.73 -4.45
N THR A 50 13.11 7.18 -4.48
CA THR A 50 14.02 7.07 -3.34
C THR A 50 13.53 7.85 -2.13
N ALA A 51 12.89 9.01 -2.33
CA ALA A 51 12.31 9.79 -1.23
C ALA A 51 11.28 8.99 -0.44
N GLN A 52 10.39 8.26 -1.12
CA GLN A 52 9.42 7.37 -0.46
C GLN A 52 10.13 6.31 0.39
N GLY A 53 11.12 5.62 -0.18
CA GLY A 53 11.86 4.57 0.53
C GLY A 53 12.58 5.10 1.78
N LEU A 54 13.22 6.26 1.69
CA LEU A 54 13.90 6.89 2.83
C LEU A 54 12.92 7.32 3.93
N VAL A 55 11.76 7.86 3.56
CA VAL A 55 10.72 8.23 4.53
C VAL A 55 10.15 6.98 5.22
N VAL A 56 9.87 5.92 4.47
CA VAL A 56 9.44 4.63 5.05
C VAL A 56 10.49 4.13 6.04
N LEU A 57 11.76 4.03 5.63
CA LEU A 57 12.85 3.56 6.48
C LEU A 57 13.01 4.40 7.76
N ALA A 58 12.85 5.72 7.67
CA ALA A 58 12.97 6.62 8.81
C ALA A 58 11.79 6.52 9.78
N LEU A 59 10.58 6.28 9.26
CA LEU A 59 9.35 6.33 10.06
C LEU A 59 8.84 4.96 10.52
N GLU A 60 9.14 3.86 9.83
CA GLU A 60 8.54 2.55 10.10
C GLU A 60 8.80 2.08 11.54
N LEU A 61 10.01 2.29 12.06
CA LEU A 61 10.34 1.96 13.44
C LEU A 61 9.65 2.87 14.47
N PRO A 62 9.67 4.21 14.32
CA PRO A 62 8.94 5.10 15.22
C PRO A 62 7.42 4.90 15.19
N THR A 63 6.85 4.57 14.01
CA THR A 63 5.40 4.41 13.85
C THR A 63 4.88 3.07 14.31
N GLY A 64 5.73 2.04 14.42
CA GLY A 64 5.33 0.71 14.86
C GLY A 64 4.63 0.66 16.23
N GLY A 65 4.92 1.63 17.12
CA GLY A 65 4.22 1.77 18.41
C GLY A 65 3.07 2.78 18.42
N LEU A 66 2.79 3.46 17.31
CA LEU A 66 1.73 4.47 17.26
C LEU A 66 0.34 3.88 17.44
N ALA A 67 0.06 2.72 16.85
CA ALA A 67 -1.21 2.03 17.01
C ALA A 67 -1.45 1.64 18.46
N ASP A 68 -0.43 1.17 19.17
CA ASP A 68 -0.49 0.88 20.61
C ASP A 68 -0.75 2.13 21.47
N ALA A 69 -0.17 3.26 21.07
CA ALA A 69 -0.25 4.50 21.83
C ALA A 69 -1.54 5.29 21.60
N LEU A 70 -1.97 5.40 20.33
CA LEU A 70 -3.07 6.26 19.90
C LEU A 70 -4.34 5.47 19.50
N GLY A 71 -4.21 4.14 19.35
CA GLY A 71 -5.25 3.27 18.79
C GLY A 71 -5.13 3.14 17.27
N SER A 72 -5.49 1.96 16.77
CA SER A 72 -5.40 1.61 15.34
C SER A 72 -6.25 2.53 14.47
N ARG A 73 -7.42 2.96 14.97
CA ARG A 73 -8.34 3.84 14.24
C ARG A 73 -7.71 5.21 13.93
N VAL A 74 -7.12 5.86 14.92
CA VAL A 74 -6.51 7.19 14.76
C VAL A 74 -5.37 7.11 13.76
N VAL A 75 -4.52 6.10 13.88
CA VAL A 75 -3.36 5.91 12.99
C VAL A 75 -3.81 5.66 11.55
N LEU A 76 -4.76 4.74 11.32
CA LEU A 76 -5.27 4.42 10.00
C LEU A 76 -6.04 5.58 9.35
N VAL A 77 -6.86 6.32 10.11
CA VAL A 77 -7.54 7.52 9.58
C VAL A 77 -6.52 8.56 9.14
N THR A 78 -5.48 8.79 9.93
CA THR A 78 -4.38 9.71 9.57
C THR A 78 -3.64 9.22 8.34
N ALA A 79 -3.29 7.93 8.28
CA ALA A 79 -2.62 7.31 7.14
C ALA A 79 -3.43 7.49 5.84
N TRP A 80 -4.72 7.15 5.88
CA TRP A 80 -5.58 7.22 4.69
C TRP A 80 -5.92 8.65 4.27
N ALA A 81 -5.96 9.60 5.22
CA ALA A 81 -6.08 11.02 4.91
C ALA A 81 -4.80 11.55 4.22
N VAL A 82 -3.61 11.14 4.68
CA VAL A 82 -2.34 11.45 4.01
C VAL A 82 -2.28 10.85 2.60
N SER A 83 -2.74 9.62 2.42
CA SER A 83 -2.85 8.98 1.11
C SER A 83 -3.78 9.77 0.17
N LEU A 84 -4.96 10.18 0.66
CA LEU A 84 -5.91 10.99 -0.10
C LEU A 84 -5.29 12.34 -0.52
N LEU A 85 -4.61 13.02 0.39
CA LEU A 85 -3.89 14.27 0.09
C LEU A 85 -2.81 14.02 -0.98
N SER A 86 -2.04 12.97 -0.83
CA SER A 86 -0.99 12.59 -1.78
C SER A 86 -1.56 12.31 -3.17
N LEU A 87 -2.66 11.56 -3.29
CA LEU A 87 -3.32 11.29 -4.58
C LEU A 87 -3.89 12.56 -5.21
N GLY A 88 -4.48 13.46 -4.41
CA GLY A 88 -4.95 14.76 -4.88
C GLY A 88 -3.81 15.63 -5.41
N LEU A 89 -2.68 15.69 -4.70
CA LEU A 89 -1.48 16.39 -5.17
C LEU A 89 -0.88 15.73 -6.41
N PHE A 90 -0.87 14.39 -6.48
CA PHE A 90 -0.37 13.67 -7.65
C PHE A 90 -1.15 14.00 -8.94
N ALA A 91 -2.46 14.17 -8.85
CA ALA A 91 -3.29 14.53 -9.98
C ALA A 91 -2.94 15.90 -10.59
N VAL A 92 -2.43 16.84 -9.78
CA VAL A 92 -2.09 18.20 -10.19
C VAL A 92 -0.60 18.48 -10.24
N ALA A 93 0.25 17.51 -9.89
CA ALA A 93 1.70 17.69 -9.84
C ALA A 93 2.25 17.94 -11.25
N ASP A 94 3.06 19.01 -11.39
CA ASP A 94 3.68 19.46 -12.64
C ASP A 94 5.18 19.76 -12.50
N SER A 95 5.74 19.59 -11.30
CA SER A 95 7.13 19.90 -10.99
C SER A 95 7.80 18.79 -10.19
N PHE A 96 9.13 18.66 -10.33
CA PHE A 96 9.94 17.73 -9.55
C PHE A 96 9.69 17.86 -8.05
N ALA A 97 9.64 19.10 -7.53
CA ALA A 97 9.45 19.35 -6.11
C ALA A 97 8.08 18.84 -5.61
N LEU A 98 7.02 19.00 -6.41
CA LEU A 98 5.70 18.54 -6.05
C LEU A 98 5.59 17.00 -6.12
N PHE A 99 6.19 16.37 -7.13
CA PHE A 99 6.28 14.91 -7.17
C PHE A 99 7.11 14.36 -6.00
N PHE A 100 8.22 15.02 -5.65
CA PHE A 100 9.01 14.62 -4.48
C PHE A 100 8.19 14.66 -3.18
N LEU A 101 7.40 15.73 -2.99
CA LEU A 101 6.48 15.85 -1.86
C LEU A 101 5.42 14.75 -1.87
N VAL A 102 4.82 14.45 -3.04
CA VAL A 102 3.83 13.38 -3.21
C VAL A 102 4.40 12.04 -2.74
N TRP A 103 5.61 11.68 -3.20
CA TRP A 103 6.25 10.42 -2.82
C TRP A 103 6.71 10.40 -1.36
N ALA A 104 7.14 11.53 -0.81
CA ALA A 104 7.42 11.63 0.62
C ALA A 104 6.14 11.40 1.45
N LEU A 105 5.00 11.99 1.07
CA LEU A 105 3.70 11.74 1.71
C LEU A 105 3.24 10.28 1.56
N GLN A 106 3.48 9.65 0.40
CA GLN A 106 3.24 8.21 0.22
C GLN A 106 4.13 7.38 1.16
N GLY A 107 5.36 7.80 1.42
CA GLY A 107 6.23 7.18 2.43
C GLY A 107 5.65 7.29 3.84
N VAL A 108 5.14 8.46 4.23
CA VAL A 108 4.43 8.66 5.51
C VAL A 108 3.21 7.76 5.60
N TYR A 109 2.37 7.75 4.56
CA TYR A 109 1.22 6.85 4.48
C TYR A 109 1.61 5.40 4.72
N ARG A 110 2.60 4.88 3.96
CA ARG A 110 3.04 3.48 4.08
C ARG A 110 3.54 3.13 5.47
N ALA A 111 4.33 4.01 6.09
CA ALA A 111 4.84 3.79 7.43
C ALA A 111 3.72 3.76 8.49
N LEU A 112 2.71 4.62 8.38
CA LEU A 112 1.57 4.65 9.30
C LEU A 112 0.59 3.49 9.07
N ASP A 113 0.47 3.00 7.83
CA ASP A 113 -0.49 1.99 7.41
C ASP A 113 0.04 0.56 7.61
N SER A 114 1.34 0.43 7.92
CA SER A 114 2.02 -0.86 8.14
C SER A 114 1.63 -1.46 9.49
N GLY A 115 0.73 -2.43 9.46
CA GLY A 115 0.35 -3.27 10.60
C GLY A 115 -0.89 -2.89 11.42
N PRO A 116 -1.34 -1.61 11.57
CA PRO A 116 -2.46 -1.29 12.45
C PRO A 116 -3.79 -1.96 12.09
N LEU A 117 -4.04 -2.22 10.80
CA LEU A 117 -5.26 -2.90 10.36
C LEU A 117 -5.25 -4.38 10.75
N ASP A 118 -4.10 -5.04 10.63
CA ASP A 118 -3.93 -6.44 11.02
C ASP A 118 -4.00 -6.59 12.55
N SER A 119 -3.36 -5.69 13.29
CA SER A 119 -3.45 -5.63 14.75
C SER A 119 -4.90 -5.45 15.22
N TRP A 120 -5.63 -4.50 14.63
CA TRP A 120 -7.04 -4.29 14.93
C TRP A 120 -7.88 -5.54 14.65
N TYR A 121 -7.61 -6.25 13.56
CA TYR A 121 -8.32 -7.47 13.22
C TYR A 121 -8.11 -8.56 14.28
N VAL A 122 -6.85 -8.83 14.66
CA VAL A 122 -6.51 -9.83 15.68
C VAL A 122 -7.15 -9.46 17.02
N GLU A 123 -6.95 -8.23 17.49
CA GLU A 123 -7.49 -7.76 18.78
C GLU A 123 -9.03 -7.81 18.80
N SER A 124 -9.69 -7.39 17.72
CA SER A 124 -11.17 -7.40 17.64
C SER A 124 -11.73 -8.82 17.54
N THR A 125 -11.02 -9.73 16.90
CA THR A 125 -11.41 -11.14 16.82
C THR A 125 -11.32 -11.80 18.19
N LEU A 126 -10.20 -11.62 18.90
CA LEU A 126 -10.01 -12.17 20.26
C LEU A 126 -10.91 -11.49 21.30
N ALA A 127 -11.31 -10.24 21.09
CA ALA A 127 -12.31 -9.57 21.93
C ALA A 127 -13.73 -10.10 21.71
N ALA A 128 -14.04 -10.56 20.50
CA ALA A 128 -15.34 -11.18 20.17
C ALA A 128 -15.42 -12.61 20.70
N ASP A 129 -14.33 -13.38 20.60
CA ASP A 129 -14.20 -14.76 21.09
C ASP A 129 -12.72 -15.04 21.31
N ARG A 130 -12.34 -15.37 22.56
CA ARG A 130 -10.94 -15.59 22.96
C ARG A 130 -10.29 -16.81 22.32
N ASP A 131 -11.08 -17.78 21.92
CA ASP A 131 -10.64 -19.03 21.29
C ASP A 131 -10.80 -19.00 19.77
N ALA A 132 -11.20 -17.84 19.21
CA ALA A 132 -11.41 -17.71 17.78
C ALA A 132 -10.08 -17.77 17.00
N ASP A 133 -10.14 -18.50 15.88
CA ASP A 133 -9.06 -18.57 14.93
C ASP A 133 -9.09 -17.33 13.99
N TYR A 134 -8.02 -16.51 14.06
CA TYR A 134 -7.82 -15.32 13.22
C TYR A 134 -6.93 -15.59 11.99
N GLU A 135 -6.20 -16.70 11.95
CA GLU A 135 -5.27 -17.03 10.85
C GLU A 135 -5.94 -17.03 9.47
N PRO A 136 -7.18 -17.58 9.29
CA PRO A 136 -7.81 -17.57 7.98
C PRO A 136 -8.05 -16.16 7.42
N GLY A 137 -8.35 -15.18 8.28
CA GLY A 137 -8.53 -13.79 7.84
C GLY A 137 -7.22 -13.17 7.36
N LEU A 138 -6.13 -13.37 8.09
CA LEU A 138 -4.80 -12.94 7.68
C LEU A 138 -4.33 -13.66 6.40
N GLY A 139 -4.59 -14.96 6.28
CA GLY A 139 -4.26 -15.72 5.08
C GLY A 139 -5.01 -15.23 3.83
N PHE A 140 -6.29 -14.87 3.95
CA PHE A 140 -7.09 -14.34 2.84
C PHE A 140 -6.74 -12.91 2.44
N SER A 141 -6.08 -12.12 3.29
CA SER A 141 -5.74 -10.72 2.99
C SER A 141 -4.88 -10.58 1.75
N GLY A 142 -3.89 -11.46 1.56
CA GLY A 142 -3.04 -11.48 0.36
C GLY A 142 -3.82 -11.74 -0.92
N THR A 143 -4.79 -12.67 -0.88
CA THR A 143 -5.69 -12.93 -2.01
C THR A 143 -6.57 -11.71 -2.33
N VAL A 144 -7.15 -11.08 -1.30
CA VAL A 144 -7.96 -9.86 -1.45
C VAL A 144 -7.12 -8.72 -2.04
N ALA A 145 -5.89 -8.51 -1.54
CA ALA A 145 -4.97 -7.52 -2.09
C ALA A 145 -4.71 -7.76 -3.59
N GLY A 146 -4.30 -8.98 -3.94
CA GLY A 146 -4.00 -9.33 -5.33
C GLY A 146 -5.20 -9.13 -6.27
N VAL A 147 -6.40 -9.56 -5.87
CA VAL A 147 -7.63 -9.38 -6.66
C VAL A 147 -8.01 -7.91 -6.80
N THR A 148 -7.90 -7.12 -5.73
CA THR A 148 -8.28 -5.69 -5.77
C THR A 148 -7.26 -4.85 -6.54
N ILE A 149 -5.95 -5.14 -6.41
CA ILE A 149 -4.92 -4.50 -7.25
C ILE A 149 -5.13 -4.88 -8.72
N ALA A 150 -5.39 -6.14 -9.02
CA ALA A 150 -5.68 -6.60 -10.38
C ALA A 150 -6.90 -5.89 -10.98
N GLY A 151 -7.99 -5.80 -10.21
CA GLY A 151 -9.22 -5.08 -10.60
C GLY A 151 -8.96 -3.59 -10.84
N GLY A 152 -8.19 -2.95 -9.96
CA GLY A 152 -7.77 -1.55 -10.10
C GLY A 152 -6.92 -1.32 -11.33
N ALA A 153 -5.94 -2.19 -11.62
CA ALA A 153 -5.09 -2.08 -12.79
C ALA A 153 -5.88 -2.27 -14.10
N LEU A 154 -6.81 -3.23 -14.13
CA LEU A 154 -7.68 -3.45 -15.28
C LEU A 154 -8.61 -2.25 -15.52
N LEU A 155 -9.21 -1.71 -14.45
CA LEU A 155 -10.03 -0.51 -14.50
C LEU A 155 -9.21 0.70 -15.02
N SER A 156 -7.97 0.86 -14.54
CA SER A 156 -7.05 1.90 -15.01
C SER A 156 -6.82 1.82 -16.51
N GLY A 157 -6.47 0.63 -17.02
CA GLY A 157 -6.30 0.41 -18.47
C GLY A 157 -7.55 0.75 -19.27
N GLY A 158 -8.73 0.36 -18.76
CA GLY A 158 -10.02 0.69 -19.39
C GLY A 158 -10.31 2.18 -19.41
N LEU A 159 -10.04 2.91 -18.32
CA LEU A 159 -10.21 4.36 -18.23
C LEU A 159 -9.29 5.10 -19.23
N ILE A 160 -8.03 4.67 -19.33
CA ILE A 160 -7.07 5.27 -20.28
C ILE A 160 -7.52 5.04 -21.74
N ALA A 161 -8.03 3.85 -22.04
CA ALA A 161 -8.50 3.52 -23.39
C ALA A 161 -9.72 4.35 -23.85
N LEU A 162 -10.45 4.99 -22.91
CA LEU A 162 -11.52 5.95 -23.23
C LEU A 162 -10.96 7.30 -23.68
N GLY A 163 -9.67 7.57 -23.47
CA GLY A 163 -9.01 8.81 -23.84
C GLY A 163 -9.15 9.94 -22.80
N PRO A 164 -8.67 11.15 -23.12
CA PRO A 164 -8.71 12.30 -22.23
C PRO A 164 -10.14 12.79 -22.00
N VAL A 165 -10.40 13.34 -20.80
CA VAL A 165 -11.71 13.89 -20.42
C VAL A 165 -11.59 15.41 -20.26
N GLY A 166 -12.04 16.15 -21.26
CA GLY A 166 -11.90 17.61 -21.30
C GLY A 166 -10.42 18.03 -21.25
N PRO A 167 -9.99 18.86 -20.28
CA PRO A 167 -8.60 19.28 -20.15
C PRO A 167 -7.71 18.25 -19.41
N VAL A 168 -8.30 17.13 -18.95
CA VAL A 168 -7.60 16.13 -18.15
C VAL A 168 -7.02 15.06 -19.06
N SER A 169 -5.69 14.81 -18.97
CA SER A 169 -5.02 13.76 -19.75
C SER A 169 -5.53 12.37 -19.38
N ALA A 170 -5.49 11.44 -20.33
CA ALA A 170 -5.91 10.06 -20.13
C ALA A 170 -5.17 9.39 -18.96
N LEU A 171 -3.88 9.71 -18.75
CA LEU A 171 -3.08 9.19 -17.64
C LEU A 171 -3.46 9.76 -16.27
N THR A 172 -4.06 10.95 -16.23
CA THR A 172 -4.51 11.60 -14.98
C THR A 172 -5.86 11.05 -14.51
N VAL A 173 -6.74 10.59 -15.42
CA VAL A 173 -8.08 10.08 -15.07
C VAL A 173 -8.04 8.96 -14.02
N PRO A 174 -7.21 7.90 -14.14
CA PRO A 174 -7.12 6.86 -13.12
C PRO A 174 -6.69 7.39 -11.75
N VAL A 175 -5.84 8.42 -11.69
CA VAL A 175 -5.38 9.04 -10.44
C VAL A 175 -6.54 9.76 -9.74
N LEU A 176 -7.38 10.49 -10.49
CA LEU A 176 -8.58 11.14 -9.96
C LEU A 176 -9.60 10.12 -9.43
N VAL A 177 -9.81 9.02 -10.18
CA VAL A 177 -10.68 7.92 -9.72
C VAL A 177 -10.10 7.27 -8.47
N ALA A 178 -8.77 7.07 -8.40
CA ALA A 178 -8.10 6.55 -7.21
C ALA A 178 -8.28 7.48 -6.01
N ALA A 179 -8.17 8.80 -6.19
CA ALA A 179 -8.41 9.77 -5.13
C ALA A 179 -9.88 9.75 -4.65
N ALA A 180 -10.84 9.65 -5.55
CA ALA A 180 -12.26 9.52 -5.20
C ALA A 180 -12.54 8.22 -4.43
N LEU A 181 -11.98 7.10 -4.87
CA LEU A 181 -12.08 5.82 -4.16
C LEU A 181 -11.38 5.84 -2.80
N GLN A 182 -10.24 6.53 -2.67
CA GLN A 182 -9.55 6.73 -1.41
C GLN A 182 -10.42 7.55 -0.43
N ALA A 183 -11.13 8.57 -0.92
CA ALA A 183 -12.07 9.33 -0.10
C ALA A 183 -13.23 8.44 0.39
N VAL A 184 -13.81 7.63 -0.49
CA VAL A 184 -14.84 6.63 -0.12
C VAL A 184 -14.27 5.63 0.88
N ALA A 185 -13.06 5.11 0.65
CA ALA A 185 -12.40 4.17 1.54
C ALA A 185 -12.20 4.78 2.95
N LEU A 186 -11.78 6.05 3.03
CA LEU A 186 -11.64 6.76 4.31
C LEU A 186 -12.99 6.87 5.05
N VAL A 187 -14.08 7.18 4.35
CA VAL A 187 -15.42 7.21 4.96
C VAL A 187 -15.83 5.81 5.44
N VAL A 188 -15.60 4.78 4.65
CA VAL A 188 -15.90 3.39 5.03
C VAL A 188 -15.05 2.97 6.24
N LEU A 189 -13.77 3.36 6.29
CA LEU A 189 -12.90 3.12 7.45
C LEU A 189 -13.51 3.73 8.72
N LEU A 190 -13.94 5.00 8.66
CA LEU A 190 -14.55 5.70 9.80
C LEU A 190 -15.82 4.99 10.32
N ILE A 191 -16.58 4.32 9.44
CA ILE A 191 -17.81 3.60 9.77
C ILE A 191 -17.52 2.20 10.30
N LEU A 192 -16.62 1.46 9.63
CA LEU A 192 -16.43 0.02 9.90
C LEU A 192 -15.42 -0.24 11.02
N LEU A 193 -14.40 0.61 11.19
CA LEU A 193 -13.37 0.39 12.17
C LEU A 193 -13.78 0.97 13.51
N VAL A 194 -14.18 0.08 14.42
CA VAL A 194 -14.56 0.41 15.80
C VAL A 194 -13.42 0.00 16.72
N GLU A 195 -12.94 0.93 17.54
CA GLU A 195 -11.88 0.67 18.52
C GLU A 195 -12.39 -0.29 19.60
N THR A 196 -11.62 -1.31 19.93
CA THR A 196 -12.00 -2.35 20.90
C THR A 196 -11.37 -2.18 22.28
N GLY A 197 -10.37 -1.28 22.41
CA GLY A 197 -9.67 -1.05 23.67
C GLY A 197 -9.23 0.40 23.87
N PRO A 198 -8.87 0.78 25.11
CA PRO A 198 -8.32 2.10 25.39
C PRO A 198 -6.90 2.23 24.82
N ALA A 199 -6.62 3.38 24.19
CA ALA A 199 -5.26 3.73 23.79
C ALA A 199 -4.32 3.79 25.01
N ARG A 200 -3.08 3.28 24.86
CA ARG A 200 -2.10 3.20 25.97
C ARG A 200 -1.47 4.56 26.30
N GLY A 201 -1.75 5.60 25.51
CA GLY A 201 -1.31 6.98 25.75
C GLY A 201 0.12 7.30 25.30
N ALA A 202 0.49 8.58 25.39
CA ALA A 202 1.78 9.11 24.90
C ALA A 202 3.04 8.46 25.51
N GLY A 203 2.92 7.84 26.67
CA GLY A 203 4.01 7.08 27.31
C GLY A 203 4.45 5.87 26.48
N ALA A 204 3.50 5.18 25.86
CA ALA A 204 3.79 4.04 24.98
C ALA A 204 4.54 4.47 23.70
N LEU A 205 4.15 5.60 23.10
CA LEU A 205 4.85 6.15 21.95
C LEU A 205 6.33 6.49 22.27
N ARG A 206 6.56 7.19 23.38
CA ARG A 206 7.93 7.51 23.82
C ARG A 206 8.75 6.26 24.06
N ALA A 207 8.15 5.25 24.70
CA ALA A 207 8.82 3.96 24.96
C ALA A 207 9.20 3.27 23.63
N SER A 208 8.31 3.24 22.63
CA SER A 208 8.58 2.64 21.32
C SER A 208 9.71 3.37 20.56
N VAL A 209 9.68 4.70 20.52
CA VAL A 209 10.73 5.50 19.87
C VAL A 209 12.09 5.29 20.54
N VAL A 210 12.14 5.26 21.88
CA VAL A 210 13.37 5.03 22.64
C VAL A 210 13.88 3.61 22.47
N ALA A 211 12.99 2.62 22.32
CA ALA A 211 13.34 1.22 22.12
C ALA A 211 13.81 0.91 20.68
N ALA A 212 13.43 1.71 19.69
CA ALA A 212 13.71 1.44 18.28
C ALA A 212 15.18 1.15 17.95
N PRO A 213 16.20 1.92 18.41
CA PRO A 213 17.60 1.62 18.14
C PRO A 213 18.05 0.27 18.71
N ARG A 214 17.52 -0.10 19.89
CA ARG A 214 17.80 -1.39 20.51
C ARG A 214 17.17 -2.54 19.73
N MET A 215 15.95 -2.37 19.22
CA MET A 215 15.28 -3.37 18.39
C MET A 215 16.04 -3.60 17.08
N VAL A 216 16.54 -2.54 16.44
CA VAL A 216 17.41 -2.65 15.25
C VAL A 216 18.67 -3.45 15.57
N GLY A 217 19.35 -3.12 16.68
CA GLY A 217 20.54 -3.84 17.11
C GLY A 217 20.29 -5.33 17.36
N GLN A 218 19.15 -5.67 17.96
CA GLN A 218 18.71 -7.06 18.18
C GLN A 218 18.42 -7.77 16.84
N ALA A 219 17.69 -7.12 15.91
CA ALA A 219 17.40 -7.67 14.59
C ALA A 219 18.68 -7.96 13.79
N VAL A 220 19.62 -7.01 13.78
CA VAL A 220 20.95 -7.21 13.15
C VAL A 220 21.72 -8.35 13.83
N GLY A 221 21.64 -8.45 15.16
CA GLY A 221 22.25 -9.54 15.92
C GLY A 221 21.66 -10.92 15.56
N LEU A 222 20.35 -11.01 15.38
CA LEU A 222 19.65 -12.22 14.93
C LEU A 222 20.04 -12.60 13.49
N LEU A 223 20.09 -11.62 12.59
CA LEU A 223 20.51 -11.82 11.19
C LEU A 223 21.92 -12.43 11.12
N ARG A 224 22.86 -11.88 11.92
CA ARG A 224 24.25 -12.38 11.96
C ARG A 224 24.38 -13.80 12.51
N ARG A 225 23.43 -14.25 13.34
CA ARG A 225 23.44 -15.57 14.00
C ARG A 225 22.66 -16.65 13.25
N SER A 226 21.70 -16.25 12.40
CA SER A 226 20.81 -17.17 11.70
C SER A 226 21.07 -17.13 10.18
N ARG A 227 21.67 -18.21 9.65
CA ARG A 227 21.85 -18.37 8.20
C ARG A 227 20.52 -18.40 7.43
N VAL A 228 19.47 -18.94 8.06
CA VAL A 228 18.13 -19.00 7.45
C VAL A 228 17.56 -17.60 7.31
N LEU A 229 17.62 -16.76 8.35
CA LEU A 229 17.17 -15.38 8.28
C LEU A 229 17.99 -14.57 7.26
N LEU A 230 19.31 -14.77 7.23
CA LEU A 230 20.18 -14.12 6.26
C LEU A 230 19.79 -14.51 4.82
N ALA A 231 19.54 -15.79 4.56
CA ALA A 231 19.09 -16.27 3.27
C ALA A 231 17.74 -15.67 2.86
N LEU A 232 16.75 -15.64 3.77
CA LEU A 232 15.44 -15.04 3.52
C LEU A 232 15.56 -13.54 3.17
N VAL A 233 16.32 -12.78 3.99
CA VAL A 233 16.53 -11.34 3.72
C VAL A 233 17.29 -11.12 2.41
N SER A 234 18.23 -12.01 2.06
CA SER A 234 18.92 -11.93 0.76
C SER A 234 17.96 -12.15 -0.40
N VAL A 235 17.03 -13.11 -0.30
CA VAL A 235 15.99 -13.34 -1.32
C VAL A 235 15.12 -12.09 -1.47
N GLU A 236 14.66 -11.51 -0.37
CA GLU A 236 13.87 -10.26 -0.39
C GLU A 236 14.63 -9.08 -1.00
N LEU A 237 15.94 -8.96 -0.73
CA LEU A 237 16.78 -7.93 -1.32
C LEU A 237 16.85 -8.05 -2.85
N PHE A 238 17.12 -9.25 -3.36
CA PHE A 238 17.17 -9.50 -4.81
C PHE A 238 15.80 -9.38 -5.47
N TRP A 239 14.76 -9.87 -4.80
CA TRP A 239 13.38 -9.73 -5.24
C TRP A 239 12.98 -8.25 -5.34
N GLY A 240 13.23 -7.45 -4.29
CA GLY A 240 12.93 -6.02 -4.27
C GLY A 240 13.67 -5.26 -5.37
N PHE A 241 14.95 -5.56 -5.60
CA PHE A 241 15.72 -4.97 -6.69
C PHE A 241 15.13 -5.32 -8.07
N GLY A 242 14.79 -6.60 -8.29
CA GLY A 242 14.17 -7.07 -9.53
C GLY A 242 12.80 -6.42 -9.76
N MET A 243 11.95 -6.36 -8.73
CA MET A 243 10.60 -5.77 -8.80
C MET A 243 10.65 -4.27 -9.08
N VAL A 244 11.49 -3.50 -8.39
CA VAL A 244 11.63 -2.05 -8.67
C VAL A 244 12.07 -1.81 -10.11
N THR A 245 13.02 -2.61 -10.61
CA THR A 245 13.48 -2.51 -12.00
C THR A 245 12.34 -2.82 -12.97
N PHE A 246 11.59 -3.89 -12.71
CA PHE A 246 10.45 -4.28 -13.53
C PHE A 246 9.34 -3.22 -13.51
N GLU A 247 8.91 -2.79 -12.33
CA GLU A 247 7.83 -1.80 -12.16
C GLU A 247 8.17 -0.43 -12.75
N SER A 248 9.46 -0.02 -12.67
CA SER A 248 9.88 1.30 -13.14
C SER A 248 10.25 1.33 -14.62
N LEU A 249 10.90 0.29 -15.15
CA LEU A 249 11.42 0.30 -16.51
C LEU A 249 10.46 -0.35 -17.53
N LEU A 250 9.62 -1.29 -17.12
CA LEU A 250 8.65 -1.91 -18.02
C LEU A 250 7.69 -0.90 -18.66
N PRO A 251 7.07 0.05 -17.92
CA PRO A 251 6.20 1.06 -18.52
C PRO A 251 6.92 1.90 -19.58
N VAL A 252 8.14 2.32 -19.29
CA VAL A 252 8.97 3.12 -20.19
C VAL A 252 9.32 2.34 -21.45
N ARG A 253 9.81 1.10 -21.27
CA ARG A 253 10.17 0.27 -22.41
C ARG A 253 8.98 -0.10 -23.27
N LEU A 254 7.82 -0.32 -22.67
CA LEU A 254 6.59 -0.57 -23.42
C LEU A 254 6.16 0.66 -24.20
N ALA A 255 6.26 1.87 -23.61
CA ALA A 255 5.97 3.13 -24.31
C ALA A 255 6.90 3.34 -25.52
N ASP A 256 8.19 3.04 -25.38
CA ASP A 256 9.17 3.10 -26.49
C ASP A 256 8.81 2.12 -27.63
N VAL A 257 8.40 0.90 -27.32
CA VAL A 257 8.07 -0.14 -28.31
C VAL A 257 6.74 0.18 -29.01
N VAL A 258 5.76 0.66 -28.27
CA VAL A 258 4.42 0.98 -28.81
C VAL A 258 4.42 2.34 -29.51
N GLY A 259 5.34 3.24 -29.15
CA GLY A 259 5.46 4.59 -29.67
C GLY A 259 4.41 5.58 -29.15
N ASP A 260 3.63 5.18 -28.14
CA ASP A 260 2.54 5.96 -27.54
C ASP A 260 2.41 5.64 -26.05
N PRO A 261 2.67 6.58 -25.13
CA PRO A 261 2.58 6.38 -23.69
C PRO A 261 1.18 6.01 -23.19
N GLU A 262 0.12 6.62 -23.76
CA GLU A 262 -1.26 6.31 -23.34
C GLU A 262 -1.63 4.87 -23.72
N ARG A 263 -1.28 4.47 -24.94
CA ARG A 263 -1.51 3.09 -25.40
C ARG A 263 -0.69 2.07 -24.60
N ALA A 264 0.54 2.41 -24.26
CA ALA A 264 1.35 1.58 -23.36
C ALA A 264 0.71 1.44 -21.99
N ALA A 265 0.25 2.53 -21.38
CA ALA A 265 -0.45 2.52 -20.09
C ALA A 265 -1.75 1.70 -20.14
N ALA A 266 -2.52 1.80 -21.21
CA ALA A 266 -3.73 0.99 -21.43
C ALA A 266 -3.41 -0.51 -21.48
N LEU A 267 -2.29 -0.91 -22.11
CA LEU A 267 -1.83 -2.30 -22.17
C LEU A 267 -1.24 -2.78 -20.83
N LEU A 268 -0.64 -1.89 -20.05
CA LEU A 268 -0.14 -2.21 -18.70
C LEU A 268 -1.27 -2.61 -17.75
N GLY A 269 -2.47 -2.05 -17.92
CA GLY A 269 -3.64 -2.41 -17.12
C GLY A 269 -3.89 -3.93 -17.11
N PRO A 270 -4.20 -4.57 -18.23
CA PRO A 270 -4.40 -6.01 -18.32
C PRO A 270 -3.15 -6.82 -17.93
N ALA A 271 -1.94 -6.36 -18.31
CA ALA A 271 -0.69 -7.06 -17.99
C ALA A 271 -0.44 -7.11 -16.47
N ASN A 272 -0.56 -5.98 -15.78
CA ASN A 272 -0.44 -5.92 -14.32
C ASN A 272 -1.57 -6.70 -13.64
N SER A 273 -2.81 -6.61 -14.17
CA SER A 273 -3.94 -7.40 -13.66
C SER A 273 -3.64 -8.89 -13.71
N ALA A 274 -3.13 -9.41 -14.82
CA ALA A 274 -2.78 -10.82 -14.96
C ALA A 274 -1.69 -11.23 -13.95
N ALA A 275 -0.64 -10.42 -13.79
CA ALA A 275 0.45 -10.67 -12.83
C ALA A 275 -0.08 -10.75 -11.38
N TRP A 276 -0.92 -9.80 -10.98
CA TRP A 276 -1.50 -9.77 -9.63
C TRP A 276 -2.51 -10.89 -9.39
N LEU A 277 -3.28 -11.31 -10.40
CA LEU A 277 -4.15 -12.48 -10.30
C LEU A 277 -3.38 -13.79 -10.11
N VAL A 278 -2.24 -13.95 -10.78
CA VAL A 278 -1.34 -15.10 -10.56
C VAL A 278 -0.79 -15.08 -9.14
N SER A 279 -0.38 -13.90 -8.63
CA SER A 279 0.05 -13.73 -7.24
C SER A 279 -1.07 -14.06 -6.25
N ALA A 280 -2.29 -13.58 -6.49
CA ALA A 280 -3.46 -13.89 -5.67
C ALA A 280 -3.78 -15.40 -5.65
N ALA A 281 -3.68 -16.07 -6.79
CA ALA A 281 -3.86 -17.53 -6.88
C ALA A 281 -2.79 -18.29 -6.09
N GLY A 282 -1.53 -17.83 -6.14
CA GLY A 282 -0.45 -18.38 -5.32
C GLY A 282 -0.74 -18.21 -3.82
N ALA A 283 -1.15 -17.03 -3.39
CA ALA A 283 -1.54 -16.77 -1.99
C ALA A 283 -2.71 -17.67 -1.55
N ALA A 284 -3.73 -17.84 -2.40
CA ALA A 284 -4.87 -18.71 -2.11
C ALA A 284 -4.50 -20.20 -2.03
N ALA A 285 -3.46 -20.63 -2.74
CA ALA A 285 -2.98 -22.00 -2.74
C ALA A 285 -2.07 -22.33 -1.54
N THR A 286 -1.53 -21.34 -0.84
CA THR A 286 -0.59 -21.54 0.27
C THR A 286 -1.13 -22.48 1.36
N PRO A 287 -2.40 -22.40 1.82
CA PRO A 287 -2.96 -23.31 2.82
C PRO A 287 -3.07 -24.76 2.36
N LEU A 288 -2.98 -25.03 1.03
CA LEU A 288 -3.04 -26.38 0.48
C LEU A 288 -1.66 -27.07 0.45
N LEU A 289 -0.60 -26.29 0.72
CA LEU A 289 0.80 -26.75 0.68
C LEU A 289 1.38 -26.97 2.10
N LEU A 290 0.66 -26.53 3.13
CA LEU A 290 0.97 -26.70 4.55
C LEU A 290 0.11 -27.80 5.17
#